data_d8cef6e38e6f26f3328df81376b23500
#
_entry.id   d8cef6e38e6f26f3328df81376b23500
#
_cell.length_a   1.000
_cell.length_b   1.000
_cell.length_c   1.000
_cell.angle_alpha   90.00
_cell.angle_beta   90.00
_cell.angle_gamma   90.00
#
_symmetry.space_group_name_H-M   'P 1'
#
loop_
_entity.id
_entity.type
_entity.pdbx_description
1 polymer ?
#
loop_
_entity_poly.entity_id
_entity_poly.type
_entity_poly.pdbx_seq_one_letter_code
_entity_poly.pdbx_strand_id
1 'polypeptide(L)'
;MLSGITTNRLMDSMDALDTILKMQREYMEMIDSRRIGERREERISKLCTAIIHEACELQNLTNWKWWKSPSIFDEEKAREELIDILHFVIQISIELGMDAKDILSAYARKNAINRERQLKGY
;
A
#
# COMPACT_ATOMS: atom_id res chain seq x y z
N MET A 1 26.84 -13.60 -5.98
CA MET A 1 25.82 -13.68 -4.92
C MET A 1 25.95 -12.56 -3.90
N LEU A 2 27.04 -12.59 -3.13
CA LEU A 2 27.22 -11.56 -2.10
C LEU A 2 27.34 -10.16 -2.70
N SER A 3 27.97 -10.05 -3.87
CA SER A 3 28.05 -8.78 -4.56
C SER A 3 26.67 -8.26 -4.92
N GLY A 4 25.76 -9.15 -5.33
CA GLY A 4 24.40 -8.77 -5.63
C GLY A 4 23.66 -8.26 -4.40
N ILE A 5 23.86 -8.93 -3.27
CA ILE A 5 23.24 -8.52 -2.01
C ILE A 5 23.77 -7.15 -1.60
N THR A 6 25.09 -6.95 -1.70
CA THR A 6 25.70 -5.69 -1.37
C THR A 6 25.18 -4.57 -2.25
N THR A 7 25.09 -4.84 -3.55
CA THR A 7 24.55 -3.88 -4.51
C THR A 7 23.12 -3.51 -4.15
N ASN A 8 22.29 -4.51 -3.86
CA ASN A 8 20.89 -4.26 -3.52
C ASN A 8 20.75 -3.44 -2.25
N ARG A 9 21.63 -3.64 -1.29
CA ARG A 9 21.59 -2.87 -0.07
C ARG A 9 22.00 -1.42 -0.29
N LEU A 10 22.86 -1.18 -1.28
CA LEU A 10 23.25 0.17 -1.66
C LEU A 10 22.16 0.82 -2.51
N MET A 11 21.30 0.04 -3.11
CA MET A 11 20.15 0.57 -3.80
C MET A 11 19.24 1.20 -2.76
N ASP A 12 18.76 2.37 -3.05
CA ASP A 12 17.90 3.10 -2.14
C ASP A 12 16.48 2.52 -2.15
N SER A 13 15.63 3.08 -1.32
CA SER A 13 14.24 2.67 -1.21
C SER A 13 13.46 2.84 -2.51
N MET A 14 13.94 3.68 -3.42
CA MET A 14 13.30 3.85 -4.72
C MET A 14 13.36 2.59 -5.56
N ASP A 15 14.48 1.86 -5.49
CA ASP A 15 14.59 0.62 -6.25
C ASP A 15 13.61 -0.43 -5.75
N ALA A 16 13.41 -0.50 -4.44
CA ALA A 16 12.42 -1.39 -3.86
C ALA A 16 11.02 -1.00 -4.30
N LEU A 17 10.70 0.29 -4.28
CA LEU A 17 9.39 0.77 -4.70
C LEU A 17 9.18 0.57 -6.20
N ASP A 18 10.21 0.81 -7.02
CA ASP A 18 10.16 0.53 -8.44
C ASP A 18 9.84 -0.95 -8.71
N THR A 19 10.48 -1.83 -7.96
CA THR A 19 10.27 -3.26 -8.08
C THR A 19 8.83 -3.63 -7.72
N ILE A 20 8.33 -3.08 -6.63
CA ILE A 20 6.94 -3.32 -6.20
C ILE A 20 5.96 -2.85 -7.28
N LEU A 21 6.17 -1.66 -7.83
CA LEU A 21 5.31 -1.13 -8.89
C LEU A 21 5.35 -2.00 -10.13
N LYS A 22 6.53 -2.47 -10.50
CA LYS A 22 6.67 -3.37 -11.66
C LYS A 22 5.92 -4.69 -11.44
N MET A 23 6.10 -5.29 -10.27
CA MET A 23 5.40 -6.54 -9.94
C MET A 23 3.88 -6.35 -9.97
N GLN A 24 3.40 -5.22 -9.47
CA GLN A 24 1.97 -4.92 -9.47
C GLN A 24 1.44 -4.73 -10.90
N ARG A 25 2.20 -4.04 -11.76
CA ARG A 25 1.79 -3.90 -13.17
C ARG A 25 1.70 -5.26 -13.86
N GLU A 26 2.66 -6.11 -13.63
CA GLU A 26 2.66 -7.45 -14.21
C GLU A 26 1.46 -8.26 -13.73
N TYR A 27 1.14 -8.16 -12.45
CA TYR A 27 -0.01 -8.83 -11.88
C TYR A 27 -1.32 -8.30 -12.48
N MET A 28 -1.44 -6.99 -12.65
CA MET A 28 -2.62 -6.37 -13.24
C MET A 28 -2.84 -6.86 -14.69
N GLU A 29 -1.78 -7.13 -15.42
CA GLU A 29 -1.88 -7.66 -16.79
C GLU A 29 -2.47 -9.08 -16.81
N MET A 30 -2.33 -9.83 -15.73
CA MET A 30 -2.88 -11.18 -15.63
C MET A 30 -4.39 -11.18 -15.36
N ILE A 31 -4.92 -10.09 -14.87
CA ILE A 31 -6.33 -9.96 -14.50
C ILE A 31 -7.09 -9.30 -15.65
N ASP A 32 -8.28 -9.81 -15.95
CA ASP A 32 -9.12 -9.19 -16.96
C ASP A 32 -9.55 -7.81 -16.44
N SER A 33 -9.00 -6.77 -17.03
CA SER A 33 -9.25 -5.39 -16.62
C SER A 33 -10.73 -4.99 -16.74
N ARG A 34 -11.50 -5.69 -17.55
CA ARG A 34 -12.93 -5.39 -17.68
C ARG A 34 -13.72 -5.71 -16.41
N ARG A 35 -13.19 -6.57 -15.56
CA ARG A 35 -13.86 -6.93 -14.30
C ARG A 35 -13.90 -5.76 -13.33
N ILE A 36 -12.87 -4.93 -13.32
CA ILE A 36 -12.82 -3.82 -12.37
C ILE A 36 -13.51 -2.57 -12.92
N GLY A 37 -13.60 -2.44 -14.25
CA GLY A 37 -14.27 -1.31 -14.88
C GLY A 37 -13.46 -0.68 -15.99
N GLU A 38 -14.10 0.06 -16.87
CA GLU A 38 -13.46 0.66 -18.04
C GLU A 38 -12.84 2.02 -17.75
N ARG A 39 -13.49 2.82 -16.88
CA ARG A 39 -13.02 4.16 -16.57
C ARG A 39 -12.10 4.14 -15.35
N ARG A 40 -11.08 4.97 -15.42
CA ARG A 40 -10.09 5.08 -14.34
C ARG A 40 -10.74 5.41 -13.00
N GLU A 41 -11.67 6.36 -12.99
CA GLU A 41 -12.36 6.77 -11.77
C GLU A 41 -13.16 5.62 -11.16
N GLU A 42 -13.79 4.83 -11.99
CA GLU A 42 -14.52 3.64 -11.55
C GLU A 42 -13.57 2.62 -10.91
N ARG A 43 -12.44 2.39 -11.55
CA ARG A 43 -11.45 1.46 -11.00
C ARG A 43 -10.90 1.94 -9.66
N ILE A 44 -10.60 3.24 -9.56
CA ILE A 44 -10.11 3.83 -8.30
C ILE A 44 -11.16 3.68 -7.21
N SER A 45 -12.42 3.94 -7.52
CA SER A 45 -13.52 3.80 -6.56
C SER A 45 -13.60 2.37 -6.01
N LYS A 46 -13.55 1.39 -6.89
CA LYS A 46 -13.58 -0.02 -6.48
C LYS A 46 -12.37 -0.41 -5.66
N LEU A 47 -11.20 0.12 -6.00
CA LEU A 47 -9.99 -0.12 -5.23
C LEU A 47 -10.09 0.48 -3.83
N CYS A 48 -10.72 1.63 -3.69
CA CYS A 48 -10.99 2.21 -2.38
C CYS A 48 -11.88 1.28 -1.53
N THR A 49 -12.90 0.70 -2.14
CA THR A 49 -13.76 -0.28 -1.45
C THR A 49 -12.95 -1.49 -1.01
N ALA A 50 -12.07 -1.98 -1.87
CA ALA A 50 -11.20 -3.10 -1.53
C ALA A 50 -10.29 -2.77 -0.34
N ILE A 51 -9.73 -1.57 -0.31
CA ILE A 51 -8.88 -1.12 0.80
C ILE A 51 -9.68 -1.08 2.10
N ILE A 52 -10.90 -0.56 2.06
CA ILE A 52 -11.78 -0.51 3.24
C ILE A 52 -12.04 -1.92 3.75
N HIS A 53 -12.35 -2.83 2.85
CA HIS A 53 -12.60 -4.22 3.20
C HIS A 53 -11.38 -4.87 3.84
N GLU A 54 -10.21 -4.72 3.23
CA GLU A 54 -8.98 -5.29 3.77
C GLU A 54 -8.57 -4.63 5.09
N ALA A 55 -8.82 -3.34 5.25
CA ALA A 55 -8.60 -2.66 6.52
C ALA A 55 -9.47 -3.26 7.62
N CYS A 56 -10.71 -3.61 7.31
CA CYS A 56 -11.59 -4.31 8.26
C CYS A 56 -11.05 -5.70 8.61
N GLU A 57 -10.49 -6.41 7.64
CA GLU A 57 -9.88 -7.72 7.89
C GLU A 57 -8.70 -7.60 8.87
N LEU A 58 -7.86 -6.59 8.68
CA LEU A 58 -6.77 -6.32 9.60
C LEU A 58 -7.30 -5.94 10.98
N GLN A 59 -8.28 -5.04 11.04
CA GLN A 59 -8.89 -4.60 12.29
C GLN A 59 -9.50 -5.78 13.07
N ASN A 60 -10.10 -6.74 12.36
CA ASN A 60 -10.73 -7.90 12.99
C ASN A 60 -9.73 -8.81 13.71
N LEU A 61 -8.44 -8.67 13.45
CA LEU A 61 -7.41 -9.39 14.19
C LEU A 61 -7.13 -8.76 15.55
N THR A 62 -7.56 -7.53 15.77
CA THR A 62 -7.42 -6.84 17.04
C THR A 62 -8.62 -7.10 17.93
N ASN A 63 -8.52 -6.79 19.22
CA ASN A 63 -9.61 -6.93 20.16
C ASN A 63 -10.45 -5.63 20.24
N TRP A 64 -10.72 -5.03 19.09
CA TRP A 64 -11.47 -3.79 19.06
C TRP A 64 -12.94 -3.95 19.49
N LYS A 65 -13.48 -5.16 19.32
CA LYS A 65 -14.83 -5.48 19.78
C LYS A 65 -14.77 -5.80 21.27
N TRP A 66 -14.79 -4.78 22.09
CA TRP A 66 -14.60 -4.90 23.54
C TRP A 66 -15.65 -5.80 24.21
N TRP A 67 -16.77 -5.98 23.56
CA TRP A 67 -17.87 -6.81 24.09
C TRP A 67 -17.66 -8.31 23.87
N LYS A 68 -16.64 -8.70 23.15
CA LYS A 68 -16.30 -10.10 22.93
C LYS A 68 -15.11 -10.51 23.80
N SER A 69 -15.03 -11.81 24.07
CA SER A 69 -13.87 -12.35 24.76
C SER A 69 -12.60 -12.08 23.92
N PRO A 70 -11.53 -11.59 24.54
CA PRO A 70 -10.31 -11.28 23.82
C PRO A 70 -9.65 -12.54 23.27
N SER A 71 -8.99 -12.39 22.14
CA SER A 71 -8.15 -13.42 21.54
C SER A 71 -6.73 -12.92 21.40
N ILE A 72 -5.79 -13.83 21.19
CA ILE A 72 -4.39 -13.47 21.00
C ILE A 72 -4.25 -12.83 19.62
N PHE A 73 -3.53 -11.70 19.58
CA PHE A 73 -3.26 -11.01 18.32
C PHE A 73 -2.32 -11.85 17.44
N ASP A 74 -2.80 -12.19 16.25
CA ASP A 74 -2.02 -12.93 15.27
C ASP A 74 -1.21 -11.93 14.42
N GLU A 75 0.01 -11.67 14.86
CA GLU A 75 0.87 -10.68 14.20
C GLU A 75 1.24 -11.07 12.78
N GLU A 76 1.47 -12.35 12.54
CA GLU A 76 1.84 -12.83 11.21
C GLU A 76 0.70 -12.61 10.23
N LYS A 77 -0.51 -12.93 10.65
CA LYS A 77 -1.71 -12.69 9.85
C LYS A 77 -1.91 -11.20 9.60
N ALA A 78 -1.66 -10.38 10.61
CA ALA A 78 -1.78 -8.93 10.49
C ALA A 78 -0.83 -8.37 9.43
N ARG A 79 0.39 -8.91 9.36
CA ARG A 79 1.35 -8.51 8.32
C ARG A 79 0.84 -8.86 6.93
N GLU A 80 0.24 -10.02 6.76
CA GLU A 80 -0.34 -10.42 5.47
C GLU A 80 -1.47 -9.48 5.06
N GLU A 81 -2.36 -9.16 5.98
CA GLU A 81 -3.47 -8.25 5.70
C GLU A 81 -2.99 -6.83 5.36
N LEU A 82 -1.92 -6.38 6.02
CA LEU A 82 -1.32 -5.10 5.68
C LEU A 82 -0.81 -5.09 4.23
N ILE A 83 -0.17 -6.16 3.82
CA ILE A 83 0.35 -6.26 2.44
C ILE A 83 -0.80 -6.29 1.43
N ASP A 84 -1.92 -6.92 1.76
CA ASP A 84 -3.10 -6.88 0.89
C ASP A 84 -3.59 -5.44 0.68
N ILE A 85 -3.61 -4.65 1.74
CA ILE A 85 -3.94 -3.22 1.65
C ILE A 85 -2.95 -2.51 0.74
N LEU A 86 -1.67 -2.77 0.93
CA LEU A 86 -0.61 -2.13 0.14
C LEU A 86 -0.76 -2.45 -1.35
N HIS A 87 -1.10 -3.68 -1.71
CA HIS A 87 -1.34 -4.03 -3.11
C HIS A 87 -2.35 -3.10 -3.76
N PHE A 88 -3.47 -2.84 -3.09
CA PHE A 88 -4.50 -1.96 -3.64
C PHE A 88 -4.06 -0.50 -3.66
N VAL A 89 -3.30 -0.06 -2.67
CA VAL A 89 -2.74 1.30 -2.65
C VAL A 89 -1.79 1.50 -3.84
N ILE A 90 -0.92 0.53 -4.07
CA ILE A 90 0.01 0.59 -5.20
C ILE A 90 -0.76 0.58 -6.54
N GLN A 91 -1.81 -0.21 -6.64
CA GLN A 91 -2.62 -0.24 -7.84
C GLN A 91 -3.28 1.12 -8.11
N ILE A 92 -3.78 1.80 -7.09
CA ILE A 92 -4.32 3.16 -7.24
C ILE A 92 -3.22 4.10 -7.73
N SER A 93 -2.01 3.98 -7.19
CA SER A 93 -0.89 4.81 -7.62
C SER A 93 -0.63 4.64 -9.12
N ILE A 94 -0.69 3.40 -9.61
CA ILE A 94 -0.52 3.12 -11.03
C ILE A 94 -1.66 3.73 -11.84
N GLU A 95 -2.91 3.62 -11.37
CA GLU A 95 -4.06 4.22 -12.04
C GLU A 95 -3.92 5.74 -12.14
N LEU A 96 -3.29 6.36 -11.16
CA LEU A 96 -3.04 7.80 -11.15
C LEU A 96 -1.78 8.20 -11.93
N GLY A 97 -1.12 7.24 -12.56
CA GLY A 97 0.05 7.51 -13.38
C GLY A 97 1.30 7.87 -12.59
N MET A 98 1.38 7.46 -11.34
CA MET A 98 2.52 7.78 -10.49
C MET A 98 3.60 6.71 -10.60
N ASP A 99 4.83 7.14 -10.83
CA ASP A 99 6.00 6.27 -10.71
C ASP A 99 6.60 6.40 -9.31
N ALA A 100 7.70 5.70 -9.05
CA ALA A 100 8.33 5.71 -7.75
C ALA A 100 8.81 7.10 -7.34
N LYS A 101 9.31 7.88 -8.28
CA LYS A 101 9.76 9.25 -7.99
C LYS A 101 8.57 10.13 -7.60
N ASP A 102 7.46 9.98 -8.30
CA ASP A 102 6.24 10.74 -8.00
C ASP A 102 5.75 10.44 -6.59
N ILE A 103 5.72 9.16 -6.24
CA ILE A 103 5.27 8.72 -4.91
C ILE A 103 6.21 9.27 -3.85
N LEU A 104 7.52 9.15 -4.05
CA LEU A 104 8.50 9.63 -3.09
C LEU A 104 8.38 11.14 -2.90
N SER A 105 8.31 11.89 -3.99
CA SER A 105 8.19 13.35 -3.93
C SER A 105 6.93 13.80 -3.22
N ALA A 106 5.81 13.17 -3.55
CA ALA A 106 4.53 13.50 -2.92
C ALA A 106 4.53 13.15 -1.44
N TYR A 107 5.09 12.01 -1.09
CA TYR A 107 5.18 11.58 0.30
C TYR A 107 6.06 12.53 1.11
N ALA A 108 7.23 12.88 0.59
CA ALA A 108 8.15 13.77 1.27
C ALA A 108 7.51 15.15 1.51
N ARG A 109 6.79 15.66 0.53
CA ARG A 109 6.09 16.94 0.65
C ARG A 109 5.02 16.90 1.74
N LYS A 110 4.20 15.85 1.74
CA LYS A 110 3.17 15.67 2.77
C LYS A 110 3.77 15.48 4.15
N ASN A 111 4.87 14.74 4.21
CA ASN A 111 5.59 14.53 5.46
C ASN A 111 6.06 15.86 6.05
N ALA A 112 6.64 16.73 5.23
CA ALA A 112 7.10 18.05 5.66
C ALA A 112 5.93 18.91 6.17
N ILE A 113 4.80 18.89 5.46
CA ILE A 113 3.60 19.62 5.88
C ILE A 113 3.09 19.09 7.23
N ASN A 114 3.02 17.79 7.37
CA ASN A 114 2.51 17.18 8.61
C ASN A 114 3.42 17.47 9.80
N ARG A 115 4.73 17.46 9.59
CA ARG A 115 5.69 17.80 10.63
C ARG A 115 5.55 19.27 11.05
N GLU A 116 5.36 20.16 10.10
CA GLU A 116 5.15 21.57 10.39
C GLU A 116 3.87 21.77 11.21
N ARG A 117 2.80 21.07 10.86
CA ARG A 117 1.55 21.13 11.62
C ARG A 117 1.75 20.70 13.06
N GLN A 118 2.52 19.65 13.32
CA GLN A 118 2.79 19.19 14.69
C GLN A 118 3.60 20.24 15.46
N LEU A 119 4.56 20.88 14.82
CA LEU A 119 5.36 21.95 15.45
C LEU A 119 4.50 23.15 15.82
N LYS A 120 3.42 23.40 15.08
CA LYS A 120 2.50 24.51 15.33
C LYS A 120 1.37 24.16 16.30
N GLY A 121 1.37 22.94 16.85
CA GLY A 121 0.34 22.53 17.78
C GLY A 121 -0.97 22.07 17.13
N TYR A 122 -0.85 21.43 15.99
CA TYR A 122 -2.00 20.91 15.24
C TYR A 122 -2.79 19.88 16.05
#